data_f08aa39a4dbbb657c3984c24d101650e
#
_entry.id   f08aa39a4dbbb657c3984c24d101650e
#
_cell.length_a   1.000
_cell.length_b   1.000
_cell.length_c   1.000
_cell.angle_alpha   90.00
_cell.angle_beta   90.00
_cell.angle_gamma   90.00
#
_symmetry.space_group_name_H-M   'P 1'
#
loop_
_entity.id
_entity.type
_entity.pdbx_description
1 polymer ?
#
loop_
_entity_poly.entity_id
_entity_poly.type
_entity_poly.pdbx_seq_one_letter_code
_entity_poly.pdbx_strand_id
1 'polypeptide(L)'
;MVNVYFFGKKYSVPGDLTIMTAMEYAGYTLKRGCGCRHGFCGACATIYRIKGQNELKTCLACQTQVEEGMYVASIPFFPTDKRLYNIEDLKPNQQVMMELYPEIYSCIGCNACTKACTQDLNVMQYIAYAQRGELEKCAEESFDCVSCGCCSVRCPAGISHPMVGLLARRLTGKYIAPKSEHLEKRVEEIHEGKFDDMIEQIMQKPITEMQELYNSREIEK
;
A
#
# COMPACT_ATOMS: atom_id res chain seq x y z
N MET A 1 -0.44 30.14 -13.14
CA MET A 1 0.61 29.76 -12.16
C MET A 1 0.07 29.95 -10.77
N VAL A 2 0.23 28.96 -9.90
CA VAL A 2 -0.15 29.02 -8.48
C VAL A 2 1.08 28.81 -7.60
N ASN A 3 1.08 29.42 -6.41
CA ASN A 3 2.17 29.24 -5.46
C ASN A 3 1.83 28.08 -4.52
N VAL A 4 2.70 27.10 -4.49
CA VAL A 4 2.57 25.90 -3.65
C VAL A 4 3.82 25.70 -2.81
N TYR A 5 3.70 25.01 -1.71
CA TYR A 5 4.80 24.71 -0.81
C TYR A 5 4.99 23.20 -0.68
N PHE A 6 6.05 22.69 -1.31
CA PHE A 6 6.44 21.29 -1.18
C PHE A 6 7.53 21.15 -0.12
N PHE A 7 7.27 20.40 0.93
CA PHE A 7 8.21 20.15 2.04
C PHE A 7 8.82 21.46 2.62
N GLY A 8 7.99 22.49 2.74
CA GLY A 8 8.39 23.80 3.27
C GLY A 8 9.04 24.75 2.25
N LYS A 9 9.33 24.32 1.02
CA LYS A 9 9.87 25.19 -0.04
C LYS A 9 8.76 25.66 -0.96
N LYS A 10 8.79 26.97 -1.30
CA LYS A 10 7.84 27.60 -2.21
C LYS A 10 8.21 27.34 -3.67
N TYR A 11 7.22 27.01 -4.48
CA TYR A 11 7.31 26.85 -5.93
C TYR A 11 6.16 27.56 -6.61
N SER A 12 6.38 28.03 -7.85
CA SER A 12 5.33 28.54 -8.73
C SER A 12 5.13 27.52 -9.85
N VAL A 13 3.94 26.92 -9.94
CA VAL A 13 3.64 25.82 -10.86
C VAL A 13 2.34 26.11 -11.61
N PRO A 14 2.10 25.49 -12.79
CA PRO A 14 0.80 25.55 -13.46
C PRO A 14 -0.32 25.01 -12.55
N GLY A 15 -1.46 25.70 -12.51
CA GLY A 15 -2.58 25.37 -11.62
C GLY A 15 -3.43 24.19 -12.08
N ASP A 16 -3.24 23.72 -13.30
CA ASP A 16 -3.90 22.55 -13.90
C ASP A 16 -3.20 21.23 -13.56
N LEU A 17 -2.03 21.29 -12.93
CA LEU A 17 -1.28 20.11 -12.54
C LEU A 17 -1.85 19.47 -11.28
N THR A 18 -1.70 18.14 -11.18
CA THR A 18 -1.90 17.44 -9.90
C THR A 18 -0.70 17.68 -8.98
N ILE A 19 -0.87 17.43 -7.68
CA ILE A 19 0.25 17.56 -6.71
C ILE A 19 1.47 16.77 -7.19
N MET A 20 1.28 15.54 -7.69
CA MET A 20 2.36 14.69 -8.17
C MET A 20 3.08 15.29 -9.38
N THR A 21 2.34 15.70 -10.39
CA THR A 21 2.92 16.30 -11.61
C THR A 21 3.51 17.68 -11.34
N ALA A 22 2.93 18.44 -10.40
CA ALA A 22 3.49 19.72 -9.94
C ALA A 22 4.83 19.55 -9.19
N MET A 23 4.98 18.48 -8.41
CA MET A 23 6.26 18.14 -7.79
C MET A 23 7.31 17.79 -8.85
N GLU A 24 6.95 16.99 -9.87
CA GLU A 24 7.85 16.66 -10.98
C GLU A 24 8.23 17.92 -11.79
N TYR A 25 7.27 18.80 -12.05
CA TYR A 25 7.51 20.10 -12.68
C TYR A 25 8.50 20.97 -11.86
N ALA A 26 8.40 20.93 -10.52
CA ALA A 26 9.32 21.59 -9.60
C ALA A 26 10.70 20.92 -9.47
N GLY A 27 10.96 19.85 -10.24
CA GLY A 27 12.25 19.15 -10.30
C GLY A 27 12.42 17.98 -9.33
N TYR A 28 11.35 17.53 -8.66
CA TYR A 28 11.43 16.35 -7.81
C TYR A 28 11.42 15.07 -8.65
N THR A 29 12.35 14.17 -8.37
CA THR A 29 12.35 12.81 -8.92
C THR A 29 11.64 11.87 -7.97
N LEU A 30 10.43 11.42 -8.33
CA LEU A 30 9.61 10.56 -7.49
C LEU A 30 10.04 9.09 -7.65
N LYS A 31 10.95 8.64 -6.79
CA LYS A 31 11.38 7.22 -6.75
C LYS A 31 10.46 6.37 -5.87
N ARG A 32 9.72 6.99 -4.94
CA ARG A 32 8.78 6.36 -4.00
C ARG A 32 7.54 7.24 -3.89
N GLY A 33 6.44 6.67 -3.38
CA GLY A 33 5.18 7.39 -3.30
C GLY A 33 4.53 7.64 -4.65
N CYS A 34 4.92 6.91 -5.69
CA CYS A 34 4.32 6.92 -7.00
C CYS A 34 4.19 5.48 -7.51
N GLY A 35 2.98 5.10 -7.89
CA GLY A 35 2.69 3.79 -8.47
C GLY A 35 1.90 3.94 -9.76
N CYS A 36 0.62 3.58 -9.76
CA CYS A 36 -0.24 3.61 -10.94
C CYS A 36 -0.46 5.00 -11.55
N ARG A 37 -0.31 6.09 -10.79
CA ARG A 37 -0.56 7.50 -11.17
C ARG A 37 -2.02 7.82 -11.55
N HIS A 38 -2.93 6.87 -11.39
CA HIS A 38 -4.33 6.95 -11.80
C HIS A 38 -5.33 6.76 -10.66
N GLY A 39 -4.91 6.99 -9.40
CA GLY A 39 -5.78 6.98 -8.23
C GLY A 39 -6.12 5.59 -7.68
N PHE A 40 -5.57 4.52 -8.25
CA PHE A 40 -5.94 3.15 -7.89
C PHE A 40 -5.09 2.57 -6.75
N CYS A 41 -3.76 2.71 -6.79
CA CYS A 41 -2.87 1.98 -5.86
C CYS A 41 -2.67 2.63 -4.48
N GLY A 42 -3.10 3.89 -4.28
CA GLY A 42 -2.93 4.62 -3.02
C GLY A 42 -1.48 4.99 -2.63
N ALA A 43 -0.47 4.56 -3.39
CA ALA A 43 0.95 4.77 -3.07
C ALA A 43 1.34 6.25 -2.95
N CYS A 44 0.61 7.15 -3.62
CA CYS A 44 0.83 8.59 -3.60
C CYS A 44 0.01 9.33 -2.53
N ALA A 45 -0.46 8.62 -1.52
CA ALA A 45 -1.17 9.24 -0.40
C ALA A 45 -0.33 10.34 0.25
N THR A 46 -0.94 11.50 0.44
CA THR A 46 -0.26 12.73 0.83
C THR A 46 -1.14 13.55 1.76
N ILE A 47 -0.52 14.43 2.52
CA ILE A 47 -1.22 15.36 3.43
C ILE A 47 -1.02 16.77 2.89
N TYR A 48 -2.08 17.56 2.88
CA TYR A 48 -1.99 18.98 2.56
C TYR A 48 -2.91 19.85 3.42
N ARG A 49 -2.62 21.11 3.43
CA ARG A 49 -3.49 22.18 3.93
C ARG A 49 -3.42 23.40 3.02
N ILE A 50 -4.44 24.23 3.04
CA ILE A 50 -4.45 25.52 2.36
C ILE A 50 -4.04 26.64 3.34
N LYS A 51 -3.29 27.62 2.89
CA LYS A 51 -2.91 28.78 3.68
C LYS A 51 -4.14 29.46 4.28
N GLY A 52 -4.12 29.71 5.59
CA GLY A 52 -5.24 30.28 6.32
C GLY A 52 -6.29 29.28 6.79
N GLN A 53 -6.20 28.00 6.40
CA GLN A 53 -7.01 26.93 6.93
C GLN A 53 -6.20 26.07 7.90
N ASN A 54 -6.81 25.63 9.00
CA ASN A 54 -6.17 24.76 9.99
C ASN A 54 -6.46 23.27 9.75
N GLU A 55 -7.33 22.96 8.79
CA GLU A 55 -7.68 21.60 8.45
C GLU A 55 -6.57 20.91 7.66
N LEU A 56 -6.13 19.74 8.15
CA LEU A 56 -5.26 18.83 7.40
C LEU A 56 -6.13 17.86 6.61
N LYS A 57 -5.91 17.84 5.30
CA LYS A 57 -6.59 16.94 4.36
C LYS A 57 -5.65 15.86 3.90
N THR A 58 -6.15 14.65 3.77
CA THR A 58 -5.45 13.53 3.11
C THR A 58 -5.97 13.39 1.69
N CYS A 59 -5.09 13.08 0.75
CA CYS A 59 -5.46 12.94 -0.66
C CYS A 59 -4.52 12.00 -1.41
N LEU A 60 -4.88 11.68 -2.65
CA LEU A 60 -3.99 11.03 -3.59
C LEU A 60 -3.32 12.10 -4.47
N ALA A 61 -2.01 12.25 -4.34
CA ALA A 61 -1.25 13.29 -5.05
C ALA A 61 -1.37 13.21 -6.58
N CYS A 62 -1.67 12.03 -7.13
CA CYS A 62 -1.88 11.85 -8.57
C CYS A 62 -3.29 12.26 -9.07
N GLN A 63 -4.23 12.57 -8.16
CA GLN A 63 -5.60 12.94 -8.50
C GLN A 63 -5.97 14.36 -8.04
N THR A 64 -5.29 14.87 -7.03
CA THR A 64 -5.62 16.18 -6.45
C THR A 64 -4.85 17.27 -7.15
N GLN A 65 -5.54 18.25 -7.72
CA GLN A 65 -4.95 19.43 -8.34
C GLN A 65 -4.35 20.35 -7.30
N VAL A 66 -3.32 21.10 -7.70
CA VAL A 66 -2.71 22.11 -6.85
C VAL A 66 -3.53 23.40 -6.82
N GLU A 67 -3.58 24.01 -5.65
CA GLU A 67 -4.27 25.29 -5.41
C GLU A 67 -3.33 26.34 -4.83
N GLU A 68 -3.68 27.62 -5.00
CA GLU A 68 -2.90 28.73 -4.45
C GLU A 68 -2.75 28.60 -2.92
N GLY A 69 -1.52 28.70 -2.44
CA GLY A 69 -1.23 28.62 -1.01
C GLY A 69 -1.32 27.20 -0.42
N MET A 70 -1.32 26.16 -1.25
CA MET A 70 -1.31 24.78 -0.79
C MET A 70 0.05 24.40 -0.18
N TYR A 71 0.04 23.88 1.05
CA TYR A 71 1.19 23.29 1.74
C TYR A 71 1.08 21.78 1.69
N VAL A 72 2.01 21.13 1.05
CA VAL A 72 2.03 19.68 0.84
C VAL A 72 3.18 19.06 1.62
N ALA A 73 2.88 18.00 2.34
CA ALA A 73 3.85 17.13 2.99
C ALA A 73 3.56 15.68 2.63
N SER A 74 4.59 14.92 2.27
CA SER A 74 4.42 13.48 2.16
C SER A 74 4.08 12.93 3.53
N ILE A 75 3.24 11.91 3.56
CA ILE A 75 3.10 11.09 4.74
C ILE A 75 4.50 10.51 5.02
N PRO A 76 5.06 10.72 6.23
CA PRO A 76 6.35 10.15 6.55
C PRO A 76 6.31 8.68 6.18
N PHE A 77 7.29 8.25 5.42
CA PHE A 77 7.40 6.87 5.01
C PHE A 77 7.44 6.01 6.27
N PHE A 78 6.33 5.34 6.57
CA PHE A 78 6.05 4.64 7.81
C PHE A 78 5.83 5.52 9.05
N PRO A 79 4.63 6.08 9.21
CA PRO A 79 4.12 6.40 10.53
C PRO A 79 3.78 5.11 11.31
N THR A 80 4.18 3.97 10.77
CA THR A 80 3.86 2.63 11.27
C THR A 80 5.12 1.96 11.74
N ASP A 81 5.10 1.50 12.97
CA ASP A 81 6.18 0.74 13.56
C ASP A 81 6.17 -0.68 12.98
N LYS A 82 7.15 -0.97 12.13
CA LYS A 82 7.31 -2.29 11.54
C LYS A 82 8.11 -3.18 12.49
N ARG A 83 7.43 -4.08 13.18
CA ARG A 83 8.07 -5.09 14.02
C ARG A 83 8.82 -6.13 13.16
N LEU A 84 9.98 -6.53 13.65
CA LEU A 84 10.74 -7.64 13.07
C LEU A 84 10.30 -8.94 13.76
N TYR A 85 9.97 -9.94 12.97
CA TYR A 85 9.60 -11.25 13.45
C TYR A 85 9.94 -12.32 12.39
N ASN A 86 10.20 -13.53 12.85
CA ASN A 86 10.22 -14.69 11.98
C ASN A 86 8.85 -15.37 12.04
N ILE A 87 8.20 -15.51 10.91
CA ILE A 87 6.83 -16.07 10.84
C ILE A 87 6.79 -17.54 11.28
N GLU A 88 7.92 -18.28 11.15
CA GLU A 88 8.01 -19.68 11.56
C GLU A 88 7.83 -19.86 13.07
N ASP A 89 8.20 -18.84 13.86
CA ASP A 89 8.15 -18.86 15.32
C ASP A 89 6.78 -18.39 15.85
N LEU A 90 5.88 -17.92 14.98
CA LEU A 90 4.61 -17.36 15.36
C LEU A 90 3.47 -18.38 15.25
N LYS A 91 2.47 -18.23 16.11
CA LYS A 91 1.21 -18.97 16.05
C LYS A 91 0.06 -18.04 15.68
N PRO A 92 -0.92 -18.49 14.89
CA PRO A 92 -2.05 -17.65 14.47
C PRO A 92 -3.08 -17.50 15.61
N ASN A 93 -2.76 -16.67 16.61
CA ASN A 93 -3.62 -16.44 17.77
C ASN A 93 -3.59 -14.96 18.20
N GLN A 94 -4.46 -14.61 19.14
CA GLN A 94 -4.57 -13.26 19.72
C GLN A 94 -3.28 -12.83 20.41
N GLN A 95 -2.57 -13.74 21.06
CA GLN A 95 -1.37 -13.43 21.83
C GLN A 95 -0.28 -12.81 20.95
N VAL A 96 -0.10 -13.30 19.72
CA VAL A 96 0.87 -12.74 18.76
C VAL A 96 0.54 -11.29 18.42
N MET A 97 -0.76 -10.95 18.27
CA MET A 97 -1.17 -9.56 18.06
C MET A 97 -0.87 -8.69 19.27
N MET A 98 -1.07 -9.21 20.47
CA MET A 98 -0.78 -8.49 21.72
C MET A 98 0.73 -8.27 21.93
N GLU A 99 1.56 -9.23 21.57
CA GLU A 99 3.02 -9.15 21.74
C GLU A 99 3.67 -8.21 20.73
N LEU A 100 3.25 -8.29 19.45
CA LEU A 100 3.86 -7.52 18.38
C LEU A 100 3.28 -6.12 18.22
N TYR A 101 1.98 -5.95 18.43
CA TYR A 101 1.26 -4.69 18.23
C TYR A 101 0.33 -4.36 19.42
N PRO A 102 0.86 -4.22 20.66
CA PRO A 102 0.05 -3.97 21.84
C PRO A 102 -0.76 -2.67 21.76
N GLU A 103 -0.33 -1.72 20.94
CA GLU A 103 -1.02 -0.44 20.74
C GLU A 103 -2.44 -0.59 20.19
N ILE A 104 -2.81 -1.72 19.59
CA ILE A 104 -4.20 -1.95 19.13
C ILE A 104 -5.20 -1.91 20.28
N TYR A 105 -4.79 -2.30 21.49
CA TYR A 105 -5.63 -2.27 22.68
C TYR A 105 -5.85 -0.87 23.27
N SER A 106 -5.12 0.13 22.77
CA SER A 106 -5.33 1.55 23.08
C SER A 106 -6.34 2.23 22.15
N CYS A 107 -7.01 1.46 21.27
CA CYS A 107 -8.01 2.00 20.36
C CYS A 107 -9.21 2.56 21.11
N ILE A 108 -9.53 3.84 20.87
CA ILE A 108 -10.68 4.53 21.50
C ILE A 108 -11.95 4.51 20.63
N GLY A 109 -11.95 3.80 19.50
CA GLY A 109 -13.12 3.68 18.64
C GLY A 109 -13.52 4.95 17.87
N CYS A 110 -12.60 5.91 17.68
CA CYS A 110 -12.92 7.23 17.08
C CYS A 110 -13.21 7.18 15.57
N ASN A 111 -12.95 6.07 14.90
CA ASN A 111 -13.17 5.84 13.47
C ASN A 111 -12.39 6.77 12.50
N ALA A 112 -11.40 7.51 12.99
CA ALA A 112 -10.58 8.39 12.16
C ALA A 112 -9.78 7.61 11.10
N CYS A 113 -9.38 6.39 11.41
CA CYS A 113 -8.63 5.51 10.51
C CYS A 113 -9.46 5.05 9.30
N THR A 114 -10.70 4.63 9.48
CA THR A 114 -11.63 4.26 8.39
C THR A 114 -11.91 5.46 7.49
N LYS A 115 -12.19 6.63 8.08
CA LYS A 115 -12.45 7.87 7.33
C LYS A 115 -11.24 8.36 6.52
N ALA A 116 -10.02 7.97 6.92
CA ALA A 116 -8.79 8.35 6.24
C ALA A 116 -8.31 7.29 5.22
N CYS A 117 -9.01 6.18 5.08
CA CYS A 117 -8.60 5.11 4.18
C CYS A 117 -8.81 5.53 2.72
N THR A 118 -7.76 5.40 1.89
CA THR A 118 -7.81 5.71 0.46
C THR A 118 -8.41 4.57 -0.38
N GLN A 119 -8.67 3.43 0.23
CA GLN A 119 -9.26 2.23 -0.38
C GLN A 119 -10.63 1.90 0.21
N ASP A 120 -11.22 2.83 0.96
CA ASP A 120 -12.53 2.70 1.61
C ASP A 120 -12.69 1.47 2.52
N LEU A 121 -11.56 0.96 3.06
CA LEU A 121 -11.56 -0.18 3.97
C LEU A 121 -12.12 0.21 5.33
N ASN A 122 -12.82 -0.71 5.99
CA ASN A 122 -13.28 -0.54 7.36
C ASN A 122 -12.15 -0.81 8.36
N VAL A 123 -11.19 0.12 8.41
CA VAL A 123 -9.94 -0.02 9.16
C VAL A 123 -10.18 -0.27 10.65
N MET A 124 -11.13 0.46 11.25
CA MET A 124 -11.47 0.26 12.66
C MET A 124 -11.97 -1.16 12.92
N GLN A 125 -12.75 -1.72 12.00
CA GLN A 125 -13.29 -3.06 12.12
C GLN A 125 -12.21 -4.14 12.08
N TYR A 126 -11.25 -4.05 11.16
CA TYR A 126 -10.20 -5.05 11.13
C TYR A 126 -9.25 -4.95 12.35
N ILE A 127 -9.06 -3.77 12.95
CA ILE A 127 -8.37 -3.66 14.24
C ILE A 127 -9.17 -4.35 15.35
N ALA A 128 -10.49 -4.17 15.39
CA ALA A 128 -11.34 -4.88 16.34
C ALA A 128 -11.29 -6.41 16.18
N TYR A 129 -11.19 -6.91 14.95
CA TYR A 129 -10.94 -8.34 14.69
C TYR A 129 -9.57 -8.78 15.22
N ALA A 130 -8.51 -7.99 14.96
CA ALA A 130 -7.17 -8.28 15.47
C ALA A 130 -7.13 -8.33 17.01
N GLN A 131 -7.80 -7.39 17.68
CA GLN A 131 -7.93 -7.38 19.16
C GLN A 131 -8.55 -8.66 19.73
N ARG A 132 -9.50 -9.26 19.01
CA ARG A 132 -10.19 -10.49 19.41
C ARG A 132 -9.49 -11.77 18.93
N GLY A 133 -8.41 -11.66 18.14
CA GLY A 133 -7.73 -12.82 17.55
C GLY A 133 -8.48 -13.45 16.38
N GLU A 134 -9.47 -12.77 15.80
CA GLU A 134 -10.22 -13.19 14.61
C GLU A 134 -9.39 -12.90 13.35
N LEU A 135 -8.28 -13.64 13.18
CA LEU A 135 -7.26 -13.32 12.18
C LEU A 135 -7.74 -13.46 10.74
N GLU A 136 -8.60 -14.44 10.46
CA GLU A 136 -9.19 -14.63 9.12
C GLU A 136 -10.03 -13.42 8.72
N LYS A 137 -10.91 -12.96 9.60
CA LYS A 137 -11.73 -11.77 9.34
C LYS A 137 -10.89 -10.50 9.24
N CYS A 138 -9.84 -10.39 10.06
CA CYS A 138 -8.90 -9.28 9.97
C CYS A 138 -8.14 -9.30 8.63
N ALA A 139 -7.73 -10.47 8.17
CA ALA A 139 -7.04 -10.66 6.89
C ALA A 139 -7.94 -10.30 5.71
N GLU A 140 -9.18 -10.77 5.72
CA GLU A 140 -10.19 -10.50 4.69
C GLU A 140 -10.49 -9.00 4.61
N GLU A 141 -10.89 -8.37 5.73
CA GLU A 141 -11.26 -6.94 5.78
C GLU A 141 -10.09 -6.01 5.41
N SER A 142 -8.83 -6.45 5.64
CA SER A 142 -7.64 -5.67 5.31
C SER A 142 -7.00 -6.06 3.97
N PHE A 143 -7.60 -6.96 3.19
CA PHE A 143 -6.95 -7.57 2.03
C PHE A 143 -6.47 -6.53 1.01
N ASP A 144 -7.30 -5.58 0.64
CA ASP A 144 -7.01 -4.54 -0.35
C ASP A 144 -6.17 -3.37 0.22
N CYS A 145 -5.58 -3.53 1.41
CA CYS A 145 -4.75 -2.50 2.02
C CYS A 145 -3.44 -2.31 1.24
N VAL A 146 -3.27 -1.14 0.64
CA VAL A 146 -2.08 -0.71 -0.10
C VAL A 146 -0.96 -0.14 0.79
N SER A 147 -1.09 -0.26 2.11
CA SER A 147 -0.10 0.19 3.10
C SER A 147 0.30 1.67 2.97
N CYS A 148 -0.62 2.56 2.58
CA CYS A 148 -0.35 3.98 2.40
C CYS A 148 -0.06 4.73 3.71
N GLY A 149 -0.47 4.21 4.88
CA GLY A 149 -0.22 4.79 6.21
C GLY A 149 -1.17 5.92 6.63
N CYS A 150 -2.12 6.36 5.80
CA CYS A 150 -3.06 7.45 6.14
C CYS A 150 -3.82 7.21 7.45
N CYS A 151 -4.26 5.99 7.67
CA CYS A 151 -4.96 5.59 8.89
C CYS A 151 -4.08 5.74 10.13
N SER A 152 -2.79 5.38 10.06
CA SER A 152 -1.85 5.48 11.18
C SER A 152 -1.51 6.93 11.52
N VAL A 153 -1.33 7.79 10.51
CA VAL A 153 -1.10 9.24 10.73
C VAL A 153 -2.26 9.90 11.49
N ARG A 154 -3.49 9.45 11.23
CA ARG A 154 -4.70 10.03 11.85
C ARG A 154 -5.06 9.37 13.18
N CYS A 155 -4.33 8.37 13.63
CA CYS A 155 -4.65 7.63 14.83
C CYS A 155 -4.09 8.31 16.08
N PRO A 156 -4.93 8.74 17.05
CA PRO A 156 -4.46 9.33 18.30
C PRO A 156 -3.76 8.31 19.22
N ALA A 157 -4.01 7.01 19.01
CA ALA A 157 -3.38 5.92 19.77
C ALA A 157 -2.09 5.39 19.11
N GLY A 158 -1.64 5.95 18.00
CA GLY A 158 -0.40 5.56 17.32
C GLY A 158 -0.42 4.15 16.74
N ILE A 159 -1.60 3.61 16.41
CA ILE A 159 -1.72 2.23 15.91
C ILE A 159 -1.12 2.10 14.51
N SER A 160 -0.34 1.05 14.32
CA SER A 160 0.28 0.67 13.05
C SER A 160 -0.66 -0.18 12.19
N HIS A 161 -1.86 0.35 11.86
CA HIS A 161 -2.94 -0.39 11.20
C HIS A 161 -2.49 -1.23 9.98
N PRO A 162 -1.72 -0.69 8.99
CA PRO A 162 -1.32 -1.49 7.83
C PRO A 162 -0.45 -2.69 8.20
N MET A 163 0.37 -2.56 9.24
CA MET A 163 1.25 -3.64 9.69
C MET A 163 0.48 -4.72 10.44
N VAL A 164 -0.52 -4.34 11.22
CA VAL A 164 -1.46 -5.28 11.88
C VAL A 164 -2.20 -6.10 10.82
N GLY A 165 -2.80 -5.44 9.82
CA GLY A 165 -3.46 -6.14 8.71
C GLY A 165 -2.51 -7.04 7.94
N LEU A 166 -1.27 -6.60 7.68
CA LEU A 166 -0.26 -7.40 7.00
C LEU A 166 0.12 -8.65 7.81
N LEU A 167 0.29 -8.52 9.13
CA LEU A 167 0.57 -9.66 10.02
C LEU A 167 -0.58 -10.66 9.99
N ALA A 168 -1.83 -10.19 10.12
CA ALA A 168 -3.01 -11.07 10.04
C ALA A 168 -3.07 -11.84 8.71
N ARG A 169 -2.89 -11.16 7.57
CA ARG A 169 -2.86 -11.81 6.24
C ARG A 169 -1.76 -12.86 6.11
N ARG A 170 -0.56 -12.56 6.63
CA ARG A 170 0.56 -13.51 6.61
C ARG A 170 0.30 -14.75 7.46
N LEU A 171 -0.23 -14.57 8.68
CA LEU A 171 -0.55 -15.66 9.56
C LEU A 171 -1.70 -16.51 9.01
N THR A 172 -2.75 -15.88 8.48
CA THR A 172 -3.86 -16.56 7.83
C THR A 172 -3.38 -17.36 6.62
N GLY A 173 -2.61 -16.73 5.72
CA GLY A 173 -2.13 -17.39 4.50
C GLY A 173 -1.18 -18.56 4.79
N LYS A 174 -0.39 -18.49 5.85
CA LYS A 174 0.55 -19.56 6.19
C LYS A 174 -0.07 -20.72 6.94
N TYR A 175 -0.96 -20.44 7.90
CA TYR A 175 -1.38 -21.42 8.89
C TYR A 175 -2.85 -21.81 8.83
N ILE A 176 -3.71 -20.98 8.23
CA ILE A 176 -5.17 -21.16 8.30
C ILE A 176 -5.76 -21.40 6.91
N ALA A 177 -5.37 -20.61 5.92
CA ALA A 177 -5.91 -20.75 4.56
C ALA A 177 -5.50 -22.09 3.93
N PRO A 178 -6.40 -22.71 3.14
CA PRO A 178 -6.06 -23.92 2.43
C PRO A 178 -4.93 -23.66 1.43
N LYS A 179 -4.03 -24.62 1.28
CA LYS A 179 -2.98 -24.55 0.27
C LYS A 179 -3.58 -24.67 -1.12
N SER A 180 -3.01 -23.94 -2.06
CA SER A 180 -3.41 -23.97 -3.47
C SER A 180 -2.70 -25.12 -4.18
N GLU A 181 -3.43 -26.24 -4.42
CA GLU A 181 -2.88 -27.45 -5.05
C GLU A 181 -2.25 -27.17 -6.43
N HIS A 182 -2.88 -26.31 -7.23
CA HIS A 182 -2.35 -25.97 -8.56
C HIS A 182 -1.06 -25.15 -8.49
N LEU A 183 -0.90 -24.31 -7.45
CA LEU A 183 0.34 -23.56 -7.22
C LEU A 183 1.45 -24.49 -6.74
N GLU A 184 1.15 -25.40 -5.82
CA GLU A 184 2.10 -26.41 -5.31
C GLU A 184 2.62 -27.27 -6.46
N LYS A 185 1.72 -27.79 -7.30
CA LYS A 185 2.09 -28.52 -8.52
C LYS A 185 2.95 -27.68 -9.48
N ARG A 186 2.63 -26.40 -9.68
CA ARG A 186 3.42 -25.52 -10.54
C ARG A 186 4.82 -25.30 -9.99
N VAL A 187 4.97 -25.15 -8.67
CA VAL A 187 6.27 -25.02 -8.01
C VAL A 187 7.10 -26.28 -8.17
N GLU A 188 6.48 -27.46 -8.04
CA GLU A 188 7.14 -28.75 -8.30
C GLU A 188 7.61 -28.85 -9.76
N GLU A 189 6.77 -28.52 -10.74
CA GLU A 189 7.12 -28.50 -12.16
C GLU A 189 8.31 -27.57 -12.47
N ILE A 190 8.43 -26.45 -11.76
CA ILE A 190 9.56 -25.52 -11.89
C ILE A 190 10.83 -26.14 -11.29
N HIS A 191 10.73 -26.72 -10.10
CA HIS A 191 11.87 -27.38 -9.45
C HIS A 191 12.39 -28.59 -10.23
N GLU A 192 11.53 -29.30 -10.94
CA GLU A 192 11.88 -30.42 -11.82
C GLU A 192 12.47 -29.96 -13.16
N GLY A 193 12.56 -28.64 -13.41
CA GLY A 193 13.11 -28.08 -14.64
C GLY A 193 12.22 -28.23 -15.87
N LYS A 194 10.92 -28.50 -15.68
CA LYS A 194 9.97 -28.74 -16.79
C LYS A 194 9.95 -27.65 -17.87
N PHE A 195 10.28 -26.43 -17.49
CA PHE A 195 10.24 -25.26 -18.37
C PHE A 195 11.61 -24.80 -18.86
N ASP A 196 12.69 -25.42 -18.39
CA ASP A 196 14.07 -24.94 -18.65
C ASP A 196 14.40 -24.93 -20.15
N ASP A 197 14.10 -26.04 -20.86
CA ASP A 197 14.33 -26.13 -22.31
C ASP A 197 13.55 -25.05 -23.10
N MET A 198 12.32 -24.75 -22.68
CA MET A 198 11.48 -23.73 -23.31
C MET A 198 12.05 -22.34 -23.07
N ILE A 199 12.55 -22.08 -21.87
CA ILE A 199 13.18 -20.79 -21.51
C ILE A 199 14.47 -20.62 -22.29
N GLU A 200 15.32 -21.62 -22.35
CA GLU A 200 16.55 -21.58 -23.14
C GLU A 200 16.30 -21.32 -24.62
N GLN A 201 15.32 -22.01 -25.22
CA GLN A 201 14.91 -21.78 -26.61
C GLN A 201 14.45 -20.34 -26.87
N ILE A 202 13.67 -19.75 -25.94
CA ILE A 202 13.21 -18.37 -26.06
C ILE A 202 14.39 -17.40 -25.91
N MET A 203 15.30 -17.64 -24.96
CA MET A 203 16.45 -16.77 -24.72
C MET A 203 17.45 -16.76 -25.86
N GLN A 204 17.49 -17.80 -26.71
CA GLN A 204 18.35 -17.87 -27.89
C GLN A 204 17.74 -17.18 -29.13
N LYS A 205 16.46 -16.79 -29.08
CA LYS A 205 15.78 -16.15 -30.21
C LYS A 205 16.15 -14.67 -30.34
N PRO A 206 16.24 -14.16 -31.58
CA PRO A 206 16.40 -12.73 -31.83
C PRO A 206 15.17 -11.95 -31.36
N ILE A 207 15.38 -10.70 -30.99
CA ILE A 207 14.32 -9.82 -30.42
C ILE A 207 13.11 -9.72 -31.37
N THR A 208 13.33 -9.70 -32.67
CA THR A 208 12.27 -9.63 -33.70
C THR A 208 11.34 -10.84 -33.64
N GLU A 209 11.90 -12.04 -33.52
CA GLU A 209 11.12 -13.28 -33.41
C GLU A 209 10.38 -13.35 -32.06
N MET A 210 10.99 -12.88 -30.97
CA MET A 210 10.32 -12.78 -29.69
C MET A 210 9.13 -11.81 -29.71
N GLN A 211 9.26 -10.68 -30.45
CA GLN A 211 8.16 -9.72 -30.63
C GLN A 211 7.01 -10.34 -31.46
N GLU A 212 7.31 -11.12 -32.49
CA GLU A 212 6.30 -11.83 -33.27
C GLU A 212 5.55 -12.86 -32.41
N LEU A 213 6.27 -13.66 -31.63
CA LEU A 213 5.67 -14.61 -30.69
C LEU A 213 4.78 -13.90 -29.66
N TYR A 214 5.25 -12.78 -29.11
CA TYR A 214 4.48 -11.99 -28.15
C TYR A 214 3.19 -11.45 -28.75
N ASN A 215 3.23 -10.96 -30.00
CA ASN A 215 2.08 -10.39 -30.68
C ASN A 215 1.07 -11.45 -31.16
N SER A 216 1.56 -12.69 -31.44
CA SER A 216 0.72 -13.79 -31.89
C SER A 216 0.01 -14.56 -30.76
N ARG A 217 0.34 -14.25 -29.47
CA ARG A 217 -0.30 -14.93 -28.34
C ARG A 217 -1.79 -14.63 -28.28
N GLU A 218 -2.58 -15.60 -27.82
CA GLU A 218 -3.97 -15.36 -27.46
C GLU A 218 -4.03 -14.44 -26.23
N ILE A 219 -4.63 -13.28 -26.40
CA ILE A 219 -4.88 -12.34 -25.31
C ILE A 219 -6.31 -12.56 -24.88
N GLU A 220 -6.51 -12.92 -23.63
CA GLU A 220 -7.84 -12.97 -23.01
C GLU A 220 -8.51 -11.60 -23.17
N LYS A 221 -9.75 -11.61 -23.67
CA LYS A 221 -10.55 -10.40 -23.90
C LYS A 221 -11.31 -10.02 -22.66
#